data_ba9f47b9886709752fc1361d98b15c03
#
_entry.id   ba9f47b9886709752fc1361d98b15c03
#
_cell.length_a   1.000
_cell.length_b   1.000
_cell.length_c   1.000
_cell.angle_alpha   90.00
_cell.angle_beta   90.00
_cell.angle_gamma   90.00
#
_symmetry.space_group_name_H-M   'P 1'
#
loop_
_entity.id
_entity.type
_entity.pdbx_description
1 polymer ?
#
loop_
_entity_poly.entity_id
_entity_poly.type
_entity_poly.pdbx_seq_one_letter_code
_entity_poly.pdbx_strand_id
1 'polypeptide(L)'
;KVQCVLNDHRGYLWIGTESGLNCYDRDHLKQYLHRPGDERTLPSNNITFIAEDSLCNLWVATMNGICLYDRGSDSFRTLSNNGKPIYVASYLLVEGGILLGGSGAIYKYVYATNKLEPLYYAQDPVYYNPFWQMIRYDEENILLNSRWHGIYSFNMKTYEVKKIESFTENNYTSIYLDSYKRLWVSVYGNGLYCYQGDQLIKHFTASNSPLTYDVIHDIMERDNQLWVATDGG
;
A
#
# COMPACT_ATOMS: atom_id res chain seq x y z
N LYS A 1 -5.26 7.13 16.98
CA LYS A 1 -4.13 7.54 16.12
C LYS A 1 -4.60 7.62 14.69
N VAL A 2 -4.17 8.65 13.93
CA VAL A 2 -4.38 8.74 12.49
C VAL A 2 -3.39 7.81 11.79
N GLN A 3 -3.87 7.03 10.82
CA GLN A 3 -3.07 6.09 10.03
C GLN A 3 -2.88 6.57 8.59
N CYS A 4 -3.92 7.16 8.02
CA CYS A 4 -3.90 7.64 6.63
C CYS A 4 -4.88 8.80 6.43
N VAL A 5 -4.62 9.60 5.41
CA VAL A 5 -5.50 10.68 4.97
C VAL A 5 -5.59 10.67 3.45
N LEU A 6 -6.73 11.04 2.92
CA LEU A 6 -6.97 11.18 1.48
C LEU A 6 -7.89 12.37 1.24
N ASN A 7 -7.54 13.22 0.29
CA ASN A 7 -8.45 14.21 -0.26
C ASN A 7 -9.02 13.67 -1.57
N ASP A 8 -10.34 13.43 -1.62
CA ASP A 8 -10.98 12.81 -2.78
C ASP A 8 -11.28 13.86 -3.88
N HIS A 9 -11.70 13.38 -5.07
CA HIS A 9 -12.02 14.22 -6.23
C HIS A 9 -13.15 15.24 -5.95
N ARG A 10 -13.97 15.05 -4.92
CA ARG A 10 -15.01 16.00 -4.47
C ARG A 10 -14.48 17.04 -3.48
N GLY A 11 -13.24 16.91 -3.05
CA GLY A 11 -12.62 17.75 -2.03
C GLY A 11 -12.99 17.37 -0.61
N TYR A 12 -13.51 16.15 -0.38
CA TYR A 12 -13.75 15.62 0.95
C TYR A 12 -12.45 15.05 1.52
N LEU A 13 -12.16 15.40 2.78
CA LEU A 13 -11.01 14.86 3.49
C LEU A 13 -11.41 13.60 4.26
N TRP A 14 -10.88 12.47 3.83
CA TRP A 14 -11.04 11.19 4.48
C TRP A 14 -9.87 10.94 5.44
N ILE A 15 -10.19 10.55 6.68
CA ILE A 15 -9.21 10.34 7.74
C ILE A 15 -9.42 8.95 8.32
N GLY A 16 -8.47 8.05 8.02
CA GLY A 16 -8.45 6.69 8.56
C GLY A 16 -7.72 6.65 9.90
N THR A 17 -8.34 6.05 10.88
CA THR A 17 -7.81 5.92 12.24
C THR A 17 -7.86 4.49 12.75
N GLU A 18 -7.28 4.24 13.93
CA GLU A 18 -7.44 2.98 14.66
C GLU A 18 -8.87 2.79 15.22
N SER A 19 -9.72 3.83 15.13
CA SER A 19 -11.05 3.89 15.76
C SER A 19 -12.14 4.30 14.77
N GLY A 20 -11.99 3.97 13.50
CA GLY A 20 -12.96 4.24 12.44
C GLY A 20 -12.46 5.16 11.36
N LEU A 21 -13.32 5.35 10.36
CA LEU A 21 -13.12 6.24 9.23
C LEU A 21 -13.92 7.51 9.44
N ASN A 22 -13.30 8.66 9.18
CA ASN A 22 -13.95 9.95 9.27
C ASN A 22 -13.92 10.64 7.91
N CYS A 23 -15.01 11.32 7.56
CA CYS A 23 -15.14 12.12 6.36
C CYS A 23 -15.47 13.57 6.77
N TYR A 24 -14.65 14.52 6.33
CA TYR A 24 -14.89 15.94 6.51
C TYR A 24 -15.18 16.59 5.17
N ASP A 25 -16.36 17.18 5.05
CA ASP A 25 -16.88 17.78 3.81
C ASP A 25 -16.75 19.31 3.78
N ARG A 26 -15.92 19.89 4.66
CA ARG A 26 -15.67 21.30 4.97
C ARG A 26 -16.64 21.92 5.99
N ASP A 27 -17.82 21.36 6.16
CA ASP A 27 -18.83 21.86 7.10
C ASP A 27 -19.08 20.86 8.23
N HIS A 28 -19.09 19.57 7.92
CA HIS A 28 -19.46 18.50 8.85
C HIS A 28 -18.40 17.42 8.90
N LEU A 29 -18.23 16.84 10.07
CA LEU A 29 -17.43 15.64 10.28
C LEU A 29 -18.36 14.45 10.50
N LYS A 30 -18.31 13.48 9.59
CA LYS A 30 -19.07 12.24 9.69
C LYS A 30 -18.14 11.08 10.02
N GLN A 31 -18.53 10.26 11.00
CA GLN A 31 -17.78 9.07 11.38
C GLN A 31 -18.50 7.80 10.90
N TYR A 32 -17.71 6.88 10.36
CA TYR A 32 -18.13 5.53 9.97
C TYR A 32 -17.44 4.51 10.86
N LEU A 33 -18.24 3.58 11.40
CA LEU A 33 -17.77 2.54 12.30
C LEU A 33 -18.22 1.17 11.82
N HIS A 34 -17.43 0.16 12.17
CA HIS A 34 -17.86 -1.23 12.07
C HIS A 34 -19.01 -1.50 13.02
N ARG A 35 -20.06 -2.17 12.51
CA ARG A 35 -21.19 -2.67 13.29
C ARG A 35 -21.31 -4.17 13.11
N PRO A 36 -21.09 -4.98 14.14
CA PRO A 36 -21.21 -6.43 14.04
C PRO A 36 -22.60 -6.86 13.52
N GLY A 37 -22.59 -7.73 12.51
CA GLY A 37 -23.82 -8.21 11.88
C GLY A 37 -24.41 -7.31 10.80
N ASP A 38 -23.85 -6.14 10.54
CA ASP A 38 -24.23 -5.26 9.43
C ASP A 38 -23.14 -5.25 8.35
N GLU A 39 -23.33 -6.02 7.28
CA GLU A 39 -22.39 -6.16 6.16
C GLU A 39 -22.23 -4.88 5.32
N ARG A 40 -23.07 -3.87 5.56
CA ARG A 40 -23.03 -2.57 4.88
C ARG A 40 -22.12 -1.56 5.58
N THR A 41 -21.47 -1.97 6.66
CA THR A 41 -20.51 -1.15 7.41
C THR A 41 -19.05 -1.57 7.14
N LEU A 42 -18.10 -0.86 7.73
CA LEU A 42 -16.68 -1.20 7.64
C LEU A 42 -16.41 -2.62 8.17
N PRO A 43 -15.46 -3.39 7.56
CA PRO A 43 -15.07 -4.69 8.08
C PRO A 43 -14.40 -4.64 9.47
N SER A 44 -13.75 -3.51 9.80
CA SER A 44 -13.13 -3.22 11.09
C SER A 44 -12.97 -1.71 11.29
N ASN A 45 -12.84 -1.27 12.54
CA ASN A 45 -12.56 0.13 12.87
C ASN A 45 -11.09 0.52 12.65
N ASN A 46 -10.17 -0.42 12.56
CA ASN A 46 -8.76 -0.14 12.35
C ASN A 46 -8.49 0.02 10.85
N ILE A 47 -8.44 1.27 10.38
CA ILE A 47 -8.23 1.63 8.97
C ILE A 47 -6.72 1.60 8.70
N THR A 48 -6.31 0.89 7.65
CA THR A 48 -4.90 0.75 7.28
C THR A 48 -4.48 1.65 6.13
N PHE A 49 -5.34 1.80 5.12
CA PHE A 49 -5.18 2.81 4.08
C PHE A 49 -6.53 3.20 3.45
N ILE A 50 -6.51 4.33 2.74
CA ILE A 50 -7.60 4.82 1.92
C ILE A 50 -7.03 5.15 0.55
N ALA A 51 -7.73 4.78 -0.52
CA ALA A 51 -7.34 5.11 -1.88
C ALA A 51 -8.55 5.52 -2.72
N GLU A 52 -8.32 6.37 -3.71
CA GLU A 52 -9.30 6.66 -4.74
C GLU A 52 -8.73 6.25 -6.10
N ASP A 53 -9.50 5.50 -6.87
CA ASP A 53 -9.08 5.05 -8.20
C ASP A 53 -9.48 6.03 -9.31
N SER A 54 -9.05 5.73 -10.55
CA SER A 54 -9.33 6.56 -11.72
C SER A 54 -10.82 6.65 -12.10
N LEU A 55 -11.66 5.79 -11.55
CA LEU A 55 -13.12 5.80 -11.68
C LEU A 55 -13.81 6.48 -10.49
N CYS A 56 -13.02 7.14 -9.62
CA CYS A 56 -13.50 7.80 -8.40
C CYS A 56 -14.13 6.85 -7.36
N ASN A 57 -13.81 5.55 -7.43
CA ASN A 57 -14.20 4.64 -6.38
C ASN A 57 -13.30 4.84 -5.16
N LEU A 58 -13.91 4.94 -4.00
CA LEU A 58 -13.19 5.05 -2.73
C LEU A 58 -13.00 3.66 -2.12
N TRP A 59 -11.76 3.30 -1.96
CA TRP A 59 -11.29 2.06 -1.36
C TRP A 59 -10.88 2.30 0.07
N VAL A 60 -11.35 1.47 0.98
CA VAL A 60 -10.99 1.54 2.40
C VAL A 60 -10.52 0.18 2.86
N ALA A 61 -9.24 0.09 3.20
CA ALA A 61 -8.66 -1.11 3.78
C ALA A 61 -8.65 -1.02 5.30
N THR A 62 -8.92 -2.15 5.91
CA THR A 62 -8.95 -2.32 7.36
C THR A 62 -8.19 -3.58 7.77
N MET A 63 -7.93 -3.76 9.04
CA MET A 63 -7.29 -4.99 9.54
C MET A 63 -8.08 -6.29 9.23
N ASN A 64 -9.39 -6.19 8.98
CA ASN A 64 -10.24 -7.36 8.73
C ASN A 64 -10.77 -7.44 7.30
N GLY A 65 -10.25 -6.63 6.39
CA GLY A 65 -10.64 -6.68 4.98
C GLY A 65 -10.63 -5.33 4.29
N ILE A 66 -10.83 -5.35 2.99
CA ILE A 66 -10.96 -4.15 2.16
C ILE A 66 -12.40 -4.01 1.67
N CYS A 67 -12.90 -2.79 1.60
CA CYS A 67 -14.23 -2.48 1.10
C CYS A 67 -14.23 -1.30 0.14
N LEU A 68 -15.27 -1.24 -0.67
CA LEU A 68 -15.63 -0.10 -1.51
C LEU A 68 -16.73 0.70 -0.82
N TYR A 69 -16.57 2.01 -0.81
CA TYR A 69 -17.61 2.93 -0.36
C TYR A 69 -18.59 3.22 -1.50
N ASP A 70 -19.87 2.90 -1.27
CA ASP A 70 -20.95 3.30 -2.17
C ASP A 70 -21.49 4.66 -1.74
N ARG A 71 -21.17 5.67 -2.54
CA ARG A 71 -21.60 7.06 -2.31
C ARG A 71 -23.11 7.25 -2.44
N GLY A 72 -23.80 6.38 -3.19
CA GLY A 72 -25.26 6.49 -3.43
C GLY A 72 -26.07 6.00 -2.25
N SER A 73 -25.67 4.92 -1.64
CA SER A 73 -26.32 4.30 -0.48
C SER A 73 -25.66 4.67 0.85
N ASP A 74 -24.54 5.41 0.81
CA ASP A 74 -23.74 5.78 1.97
C ASP A 74 -23.34 4.58 2.82
N SER A 75 -22.85 3.54 2.17
CA SER A 75 -22.55 2.25 2.77
C SER A 75 -21.26 1.64 2.18
N PHE A 76 -20.81 0.55 2.77
CA PHE A 76 -19.60 -0.16 2.36
C PHE A 76 -19.94 -1.55 1.83
N ARG A 77 -19.22 -1.97 0.80
CA ARG A 77 -19.27 -3.33 0.27
C ARG A 77 -17.90 -3.98 0.45
N THR A 78 -17.81 -4.92 1.39
CA THR A 78 -16.58 -5.67 1.65
C THR A 78 -16.30 -6.62 0.49
N LEU A 79 -15.02 -6.64 0.04
CA LEU A 79 -14.56 -7.60 -0.93
C LEU A 79 -14.19 -8.92 -0.25
N SER A 80 -14.56 -10.01 -0.89
CA SER A 80 -14.26 -11.35 -0.42
C SER A 80 -13.74 -12.23 -1.55
N ASN A 81 -12.91 -13.20 -1.17
CA ASN A 81 -12.53 -14.32 -2.01
C ASN A 81 -13.09 -15.60 -1.39
N ASN A 82 -13.93 -16.33 -2.13
CA ASN A 82 -14.64 -17.52 -1.65
C ASN A 82 -15.40 -17.29 -0.33
N GLY A 83 -16.08 -16.13 -0.23
CA GLY A 83 -16.89 -15.76 0.95
C GLY A 83 -16.09 -15.31 2.17
N LYS A 84 -14.76 -15.24 2.07
CA LYS A 84 -13.90 -14.71 3.16
C LYS A 84 -13.37 -13.35 2.79
N PRO A 85 -13.45 -12.33 3.69
CA PRO A 85 -12.80 -11.04 3.48
C PRO A 85 -11.31 -11.21 3.19
N ILE A 86 -10.77 -10.39 2.30
CA ILE A 86 -9.33 -10.40 1.98
C ILE A 86 -8.62 -9.32 2.79
N TYR A 87 -7.55 -9.69 3.49
CA TYR A 87 -6.63 -8.73 4.09
C TYR A 87 -5.76 -8.10 3.01
N VAL A 88 -5.67 -6.77 2.99
CA VAL A 88 -4.89 -6.00 2.03
C VAL A 88 -3.98 -5.02 2.79
N ALA A 89 -2.69 -5.09 2.52
CA ALA A 89 -1.67 -4.22 3.11
C ALA A 89 -1.20 -3.11 2.15
N SER A 90 -1.31 -3.34 0.83
CA SER A 90 -0.88 -2.40 -0.19
C SER A 90 -1.74 -2.48 -1.45
N TYR A 91 -1.67 -1.44 -2.25
CA TYR A 91 -2.37 -1.38 -3.53
C TYR A 91 -1.51 -0.71 -4.61
N LEU A 92 -1.86 -0.95 -5.87
CA LEU A 92 -1.32 -0.24 -7.02
C LEU A 92 -2.42 -0.05 -8.07
N LEU A 93 -2.61 1.18 -8.52
CA LEU A 93 -3.52 1.48 -9.62
C LEU A 93 -2.89 1.01 -10.94
N VAL A 94 -3.66 0.24 -11.71
CA VAL A 94 -3.24 -0.32 -13.01
C VAL A 94 -4.32 -0.09 -14.04
N GLU A 95 -3.99 -0.27 -15.30
CA GLU A 95 -4.97 -0.18 -16.37
C GLU A 95 -6.11 -1.19 -16.17
N GLY A 96 -7.34 -0.67 -16.22
CA GLY A 96 -8.57 -1.46 -16.07
C GLY A 96 -8.83 -2.02 -14.67
N GLY A 97 -8.09 -1.58 -13.63
CA GLY A 97 -8.31 -2.09 -12.28
C GLY A 97 -7.38 -1.57 -11.21
N ILE A 98 -7.41 -2.25 -10.09
CA ILE A 98 -6.50 -2.04 -8.96
C ILE A 98 -5.89 -3.38 -8.54
N LEU A 99 -4.58 -3.41 -8.35
CA LEU A 99 -3.90 -4.53 -7.70
C LEU A 99 -3.96 -4.36 -6.19
N LEU A 100 -4.18 -5.45 -5.50
CA LEU A 100 -4.30 -5.51 -4.05
C LEU A 100 -3.34 -6.57 -3.52
N GLY A 101 -2.36 -6.14 -2.72
CA GLY A 101 -1.36 -7.00 -2.09
C GLY A 101 -1.76 -7.32 -0.66
N GLY A 102 -1.90 -8.59 -0.37
CA GLY A 102 -2.30 -9.10 0.95
C GLY A 102 -1.29 -10.09 1.53
N SER A 103 -1.75 -10.85 2.52
CA SER A 103 -0.94 -11.90 3.14
C SER A 103 -0.71 -13.04 2.15
N GLY A 104 0.47 -13.07 1.52
CA GLY A 104 0.88 -14.10 0.58
C GLY A 104 0.06 -14.17 -0.71
N ALA A 105 -0.70 -13.14 -1.05
CA ALA A 105 -1.54 -13.12 -2.24
C ALA A 105 -1.52 -11.77 -2.95
N ILE A 106 -1.71 -11.81 -4.26
CA ILE A 106 -1.96 -10.64 -5.10
C ILE A 106 -3.27 -10.87 -5.83
N TYR A 107 -4.16 -9.89 -5.72
CA TYR A 107 -5.44 -9.88 -6.42
C TYR A 107 -5.51 -8.69 -7.39
N LYS A 108 -6.30 -8.82 -8.43
CA LYS A 108 -6.73 -7.71 -9.27
C LYS A 108 -8.24 -7.54 -9.14
N TYR A 109 -8.69 -6.35 -8.80
CA TYR A 109 -10.08 -6.00 -9.00
C TYR A 109 -10.24 -5.41 -10.40
N VAL A 110 -11.04 -6.06 -11.23
CA VAL A 110 -11.24 -5.70 -12.64
C VAL A 110 -12.50 -4.84 -12.73
N TYR A 111 -12.33 -3.59 -13.18
CA TYR A 111 -13.44 -2.62 -13.24
C TYR A 111 -14.55 -3.05 -14.18
N ALA A 112 -14.21 -3.60 -15.36
CA ALA A 112 -15.20 -4.01 -16.37
C ALA A 112 -16.18 -5.08 -15.89
N THR A 113 -15.73 -5.95 -14.98
CA THR A 113 -16.52 -7.09 -14.48
C THR A 113 -16.98 -6.89 -13.04
N ASN A 114 -16.45 -5.89 -12.33
CA ASN A 114 -16.63 -5.69 -10.89
C ASN A 114 -16.25 -6.93 -10.05
N LYS A 115 -15.25 -7.69 -10.51
CA LYS A 115 -14.79 -8.93 -9.87
C LYS A 115 -13.38 -8.81 -9.34
N LEU A 116 -13.16 -9.52 -8.25
CA LEU A 116 -11.85 -9.76 -7.67
C LEU A 116 -11.27 -11.04 -8.27
N GLU A 117 -10.11 -10.95 -8.91
CA GLU A 117 -9.41 -12.06 -9.53
C GLU A 117 -8.10 -12.31 -8.79
N PRO A 118 -7.86 -13.53 -8.28
CA PRO A 118 -6.57 -13.87 -7.72
C PRO A 118 -5.54 -14.04 -8.85
N LEU A 119 -4.39 -13.38 -8.74
CA LEU A 119 -3.30 -13.48 -9.69
C LEU A 119 -2.15 -14.35 -9.16
N TYR A 120 -1.93 -14.31 -7.85
CA TYR A 120 -0.83 -15.03 -7.21
C TYR A 120 -1.22 -15.47 -5.79
N TYR A 121 -0.76 -16.65 -5.41
CA TYR A 121 -0.74 -17.16 -4.05
C TYR A 121 0.64 -17.69 -3.71
N ALA A 122 1.19 -17.28 -2.58
CA ALA A 122 2.41 -17.85 -2.04
C ALA A 122 2.21 -19.35 -1.76
N GLN A 123 3.17 -20.17 -2.19
CA GLN A 123 3.08 -21.64 -2.04
C GLN A 123 3.28 -22.10 -0.60
N ASP A 124 3.95 -21.28 0.21
CA ASP A 124 4.19 -21.58 1.63
C ASP A 124 3.28 -20.73 2.53
N PRO A 125 2.22 -21.32 3.10
CA PRO A 125 1.28 -20.61 3.96
C PRO A 125 1.85 -20.27 5.35
N VAL A 126 3.03 -20.79 5.71
CA VAL A 126 3.67 -20.54 7.02
C VAL A 126 4.19 -19.10 7.12
N TYR A 127 4.49 -18.51 6.00
CA TYR A 127 4.90 -17.12 5.94
C TYR A 127 3.71 -16.23 5.58
N TYR A 128 3.00 -15.74 6.58
CA TYR A 128 2.16 -14.55 6.46
C TYR A 128 3.06 -13.39 6.05
N ASN A 129 3.24 -13.27 4.73
CA ASN A 129 4.10 -12.28 4.12
C ASN A 129 3.21 -11.23 3.46
N PRO A 130 2.71 -10.23 4.19
CA PRO A 130 2.00 -9.16 3.53
C PRO A 130 3.00 -8.42 2.65
N PHE A 131 2.62 -8.21 1.39
CA PHE A 131 3.28 -7.24 0.54
C PHE A 131 2.85 -5.84 1.03
N TRP A 132 3.70 -5.25 1.88
CA TRP A 132 3.42 -3.98 2.55
C TRP A 132 3.39 -2.79 1.61
N GLN A 133 4.08 -2.90 0.47
CA GLN A 133 4.13 -1.85 -0.52
C GLN A 133 4.30 -2.48 -1.91
N MET A 134 3.65 -1.89 -2.89
CA MET A 134 3.78 -2.21 -4.30
C MET A 134 4.08 -0.94 -5.07
N ILE A 135 5.12 -0.96 -5.90
CA ILE A 135 5.46 0.15 -6.78
C ILE A 135 5.66 -0.33 -8.21
N ARG A 136 5.32 0.52 -9.19
CA ARG A 136 5.61 0.23 -10.60
C ARG A 136 7.12 0.41 -10.85
N TYR A 137 7.74 -0.63 -11.38
CA TYR A 137 9.17 -0.59 -11.73
C TYR A 137 9.35 -0.25 -13.21
N ASP A 138 8.64 -0.98 -14.09
CA ASP A 138 8.60 -0.78 -15.53
C ASP A 138 7.20 -1.08 -16.10
N GLU A 139 7.10 -1.29 -17.41
CA GLU A 139 5.82 -1.56 -18.09
C GLU A 139 5.22 -2.92 -17.71
N GLU A 140 6.06 -3.90 -17.40
CA GLU A 140 5.64 -5.28 -17.14
C GLU A 140 5.79 -5.70 -15.67
N ASN A 141 6.67 -5.03 -14.93
CA ASN A 141 7.04 -5.46 -13.58
C ASN A 141 6.68 -4.42 -12.52
N ILE A 142 6.27 -4.92 -11.38
CA ILE A 142 6.15 -4.16 -10.14
C ILE A 142 7.10 -4.74 -9.10
N LEU A 143 7.57 -3.90 -8.20
CA LEU A 143 8.30 -4.33 -7.01
C LEU A 143 7.34 -4.47 -5.83
N LEU A 144 7.57 -5.52 -5.07
CA LEU A 144 6.82 -5.87 -3.88
C LEU A 144 7.77 -5.83 -2.69
N ASN A 145 7.48 -4.97 -1.72
CA ASN A 145 8.20 -4.95 -0.46
C ASN A 145 7.52 -5.92 0.53
N SER A 146 8.24 -6.94 0.92
CA SER A 146 7.88 -7.81 2.05
C SER A 146 8.82 -7.52 3.22
N ARG A 147 8.30 -6.81 4.21
CA ARG A 147 9.08 -6.21 5.29
C ARG A 147 10.22 -7.09 5.85
N TRP A 148 9.94 -8.38 6.07
CA TRP A 148 10.88 -9.30 6.72
C TRP A 148 11.60 -10.26 5.77
N HIS A 149 11.16 -10.33 4.49
CA HIS A 149 11.62 -11.39 3.58
C HIS A 149 12.29 -10.86 2.32
N GLY A 150 12.35 -9.55 2.18
CA GLY A 150 13.04 -8.91 1.07
C GLY A 150 12.14 -8.20 0.06
N ILE A 151 12.73 -7.88 -1.06
CA ILE A 151 12.05 -7.26 -2.20
C ILE A 151 11.88 -8.31 -3.29
N TYR A 152 10.71 -8.32 -3.90
CA TYR A 152 10.34 -9.25 -4.96
C TYR A 152 9.94 -8.46 -6.20
N SER A 153 10.15 -9.04 -7.38
CA SER A 153 9.52 -8.61 -8.61
C SER A 153 8.27 -9.46 -8.87
N PHE A 154 7.22 -8.83 -9.38
CA PHE A 154 6.02 -9.49 -9.88
C PHE A 154 5.82 -9.06 -11.33
N ASN A 155 5.81 -10.03 -12.25
CA ASN A 155 5.54 -9.77 -13.65
C ASN A 155 4.03 -9.76 -13.91
N MET A 156 3.50 -8.67 -14.42
CA MET A 156 2.06 -8.47 -14.61
C MET A 156 1.45 -9.24 -15.79
N LYS A 157 2.29 -9.85 -16.66
CA LYS A 157 1.85 -10.69 -17.78
C LYS A 157 1.84 -12.16 -17.42
N THR A 158 2.90 -12.62 -16.77
CA THR A 158 3.08 -14.03 -16.42
C THR A 158 2.59 -14.38 -15.03
N TYR A 159 2.35 -13.35 -14.18
CA TYR A 159 2.00 -13.47 -12.76
C TYR A 159 3.06 -14.17 -11.90
N GLU A 160 4.30 -14.22 -12.40
CA GLU A 160 5.42 -14.81 -11.70
C GLU A 160 5.96 -13.83 -10.63
N VAL A 161 6.21 -14.36 -9.43
CA VAL A 161 6.87 -13.64 -8.33
C VAL A 161 8.26 -14.20 -8.15
N LYS A 162 9.27 -13.33 -8.17
CA LYS A 162 10.68 -13.68 -7.95
C LYS A 162 11.29 -12.81 -6.89
N LYS A 163 12.01 -13.42 -5.94
CA LYS A 163 12.84 -12.67 -5.00
C LYS A 163 14.02 -12.03 -5.74
N ILE A 164 14.35 -10.80 -5.38
CA ILE A 164 15.53 -10.12 -5.90
C ILE A 164 16.66 -10.32 -4.90
N GLU A 165 17.64 -11.15 -5.27
CA GLU A 165 18.69 -11.62 -4.36
C GLU A 165 19.71 -10.54 -3.96
N SER A 166 19.77 -9.43 -4.68
CA SER A 166 20.65 -8.30 -4.33
C SER A 166 20.21 -7.56 -3.06
N PHE A 167 18.96 -7.74 -2.63
CA PHE A 167 18.44 -7.16 -1.39
C PHE A 167 18.55 -8.18 -0.26
N THR A 168 19.65 -8.15 0.48
CA THR A 168 19.99 -9.14 1.54
C THR A 168 19.59 -8.70 2.94
N GLU A 169 19.20 -7.43 3.11
CA GLU A 169 18.79 -6.87 4.40
C GLU A 169 17.42 -7.43 4.83
N ASN A 170 17.10 -7.21 6.09
CA ASN A 170 15.79 -7.52 6.67
C ASN A 170 15.12 -6.23 7.17
N ASN A 171 13.80 -6.27 7.35
CA ASN A 171 13.03 -5.17 7.92
C ASN A 171 12.99 -3.92 7.00
N TYR A 172 12.67 -4.14 5.74
CA TYR A 172 12.44 -3.07 4.77
C TYR A 172 11.19 -2.27 5.16
N THR A 173 11.32 -0.95 5.28
CA THR A 173 10.22 -0.08 5.70
C THR A 173 9.53 0.61 4.54
N SER A 174 10.29 1.07 3.54
CA SER A 174 9.74 1.70 2.34
C SER A 174 10.61 1.46 1.12
N ILE A 175 10.00 1.43 -0.07
CA ILE A 175 10.67 1.44 -1.37
C ILE A 175 10.08 2.54 -2.24
N TYR A 176 10.90 3.23 -3.00
CA TYR A 176 10.48 4.30 -3.90
C TYR A 176 11.32 4.33 -5.16
N LEU A 177 10.70 4.43 -6.33
CA LEU A 177 11.38 4.62 -7.61
C LEU A 177 11.25 6.09 -8.02
N ASP A 178 12.39 6.81 -8.09
CA ASP A 178 12.38 8.21 -8.42
C ASP A 178 12.26 8.46 -9.95
N SER A 179 12.14 9.72 -10.33
CA SER A 179 12.02 10.15 -11.74
C SER A 179 13.28 9.83 -12.57
N TYR A 180 14.43 9.62 -11.93
CA TYR A 180 15.69 9.19 -12.55
C TYR A 180 15.84 7.67 -12.64
N LYS A 181 14.79 6.91 -12.30
CA LYS A 181 14.81 5.44 -12.25
C LYS A 181 15.80 4.87 -11.22
N ARG A 182 16.11 5.62 -10.17
CA ARG A 182 16.84 5.11 -9.03
C ARG A 182 15.88 4.52 -8.02
N LEU A 183 16.20 3.33 -7.53
CA LEU A 183 15.41 2.68 -6.50
C LEU A 183 15.96 3.07 -5.11
N TRP A 184 15.12 3.70 -4.32
CA TRP A 184 15.38 4.05 -2.95
C TRP A 184 14.76 3.01 -2.05
N VAL A 185 15.56 2.48 -1.12
CA VAL A 185 15.15 1.39 -0.23
C VAL A 185 15.53 1.77 1.19
N SER A 186 14.56 1.80 2.08
CA SER A 186 14.82 2.05 3.50
C SER A 186 14.76 0.76 4.31
N VAL A 187 15.69 0.65 5.25
CA VAL A 187 15.81 -0.46 6.19
C VAL A 187 15.73 0.08 7.61
N TYR A 188 14.88 -0.51 8.44
CA TYR A 188 14.63 -0.05 9.81
C TYR A 188 15.93 0.06 10.62
N GLY A 189 16.24 1.28 11.10
CA GLY A 189 17.42 1.55 11.89
C GLY A 189 18.75 1.49 11.11
N ASN A 190 18.70 1.32 9.77
CA ASN A 190 19.90 1.25 8.93
C ASN A 190 19.88 2.28 7.76
N GLY A 191 18.98 3.24 7.83
CA GLY A 191 18.92 4.38 6.91
C GLY A 191 18.39 4.05 5.52
N LEU A 192 18.94 4.74 4.50
CA LEU A 192 18.41 4.80 3.14
C LEU A 192 19.47 4.37 2.13
N TYR A 193 19.13 3.39 1.32
CA TYR A 193 19.94 2.88 0.22
C TYR A 193 19.44 3.41 -1.12
N CYS A 194 20.35 3.78 -2.01
CA CYS A 194 20.06 4.20 -3.38
C CYS A 194 20.70 3.23 -4.37
N TYR A 195 19.88 2.66 -5.25
CA TYR A 195 20.31 1.72 -6.28
C TYR A 195 20.05 2.29 -7.69
N GLN A 196 20.91 1.94 -8.63
CA GLN A 196 20.69 2.10 -10.06
C GLN A 196 20.70 0.70 -10.70
N GLY A 197 19.54 0.20 -11.11
CA GLY A 197 19.40 -1.22 -11.38
C GLY A 197 19.71 -2.04 -10.12
N ASP A 198 20.59 -3.05 -10.27
CA ASP A 198 21.03 -3.90 -9.15
C ASP A 198 22.26 -3.36 -8.42
N GLN A 199 22.82 -2.22 -8.86
CA GLN A 199 24.04 -1.65 -8.28
C GLN A 199 23.70 -0.68 -7.16
N LEU A 200 24.21 -0.93 -5.95
CA LEU A 200 24.22 0.05 -4.86
C LEU A 200 25.08 1.24 -5.20
N ILE A 201 24.47 2.43 -5.30
CA ILE A 201 25.16 3.70 -5.58
C ILE A 201 25.63 4.34 -4.29
N LYS A 202 24.76 4.36 -3.28
CA LYS A 202 25.05 5.06 -2.03
C LYS A 202 24.16 4.56 -0.88
N HIS A 203 24.70 4.60 0.31
CA HIS A 203 24.02 4.36 1.57
C HIS A 203 24.09 5.63 2.43
N PHE A 204 22.93 6.12 2.83
CA PHE A 204 22.75 7.32 3.64
C PHE A 204 22.31 6.93 5.05
N THR A 205 22.98 7.48 6.05
CA THR A 205 22.63 7.37 7.45
C THR A 205 22.66 8.73 8.13
N ALA A 206 22.13 8.85 9.33
CA ALA A 206 22.22 10.06 10.13
C ALA A 206 23.68 10.46 10.42
N SER A 207 24.62 9.52 10.40
CA SER A 207 26.04 9.78 10.63
C SER A 207 26.80 10.31 9.39
N ASN A 208 26.29 10.06 8.17
CA ASN A 208 26.99 10.41 6.93
C ASN A 208 26.19 11.30 5.97
N SER A 209 25.01 11.74 6.37
CA SER A 209 24.10 12.53 5.54
C SER A 209 23.23 13.48 6.40
N PRO A 210 22.42 14.37 5.78
CA PRO A 210 21.47 15.21 6.49
C PRO A 210 20.24 14.50 7.07
N LEU A 211 20.17 13.17 6.98
CA LEU A 211 19.10 12.41 7.64
C LEU A 211 19.13 12.66 9.15
N THR A 212 17.97 12.96 9.73
CA THR A 212 17.85 13.19 11.17
C THR A 212 17.87 11.88 11.97
N TYR A 213 17.35 10.80 11.38
CA TYR A 213 17.30 9.45 11.97
C TYR A 213 17.42 8.36 10.91
N ASP A 214 17.89 7.17 11.32
CA ASP A 214 18.04 5.99 10.46
C ASP A 214 16.74 5.15 10.37
N VAL A 215 15.67 5.56 11.05
CA VAL A 215 14.34 4.97 10.92
C VAL A 215 13.52 5.83 9.97
N ILE A 216 13.23 5.27 8.81
CA ILE A 216 12.51 5.92 7.73
C ILE A 216 11.15 5.25 7.55
N HIS A 217 10.09 6.05 7.49
CA HIS A 217 8.71 5.59 7.36
C HIS A 217 8.19 5.68 5.94
N ASP A 218 8.55 6.76 5.24
CA ASP A 218 8.06 6.98 3.88
C ASP A 218 9.03 7.83 3.06
N ILE A 219 8.93 7.71 1.73
CA ILE A 219 9.78 8.39 0.77
C ILE A 219 8.88 8.89 -0.36
N MET A 220 9.04 10.14 -0.76
CA MET A 220 8.36 10.71 -1.91
C MET A 220 9.27 11.69 -2.66
N GLU A 221 8.99 11.89 -3.94
CA GLU A 221 9.64 12.92 -4.76
C GLU A 221 8.64 14.03 -5.09
N ARG A 222 9.09 15.27 -4.90
CA ARG A 222 8.34 16.45 -5.32
C ARG A 222 9.32 17.53 -5.79
N ASP A 223 9.06 18.15 -6.94
CA ASP A 223 9.89 19.22 -7.52
C ASP A 223 11.37 18.84 -7.62
N ASN A 224 11.66 17.61 -8.07
CA ASN A 224 13.00 17.00 -8.16
C ASN A 224 13.74 16.88 -6.81
N GLN A 225 13.03 16.96 -5.71
CA GLN A 225 13.56 16.77 -4.37
C GLN A 225 12.97 15.50 -3.75
N LEU A 226 13.82 14.73 -3.10
CA LEU A 226 13.40 13.56 -2.34
C LEU A 226 13.05 14.01 -0.91
N TRP A 227 11.83 13.74 -0.52
CA TRP A 227 11.34 13.95 0.85
C TRP A 227 11.35 12.62 1.59
N VAL A 228 11.93 12.61 2.77
CA VAL A 228 12.12 11.40 3.56
C VAL A 228 11.55 11.65 4.95
N ALA A 229 10.51 10.89 5.30
CA ALA A 229 9.89 10.97 6.63
C ALA A 229 10.64 10.04 7.60
N THR A 230 11.16 10.62 8.69
CA THR A 230 11.92 9.87 9.71
C THR A 230 11.28 9.99 11.09
N ASP A 231 11.74 9.20 12.07
CA ASP A 231 11.27 9.30 13.47
C ASP A 231 11.55 10.69 14.10
N GLY A 232 12.46 11.45 13.56
CA GLY A 232 12.83 12.78 14.05
C GLY A 232 12.27 13.95 13.26
N GLY A 233 11.44 13.70 12.24
CA GLY A 233 10.83 14.73 11.35
C GLY A 233 11.49 14.78 9.98
#